data_bae27f228941e69ce39672a6d580bc23
#
_entry.id   bae27f228941e69ce39672a6d580bc23
#
_cell.length_a   1.000
_cell.length_b   1.000
_cell.length_c   1.000
_cell.angle_alpha   90.00
_cell.angle_beta   90.00
_cell.angle_gamma   90.00
#
_symmetry.space_group_name_H-M   'P 1'
#
loop_
_entity.id
_entity.type
_entity.pdbx_description
1 polymer ?
#
loop_
_entity_poly.entity_id
_entity_poly.type
_entity_poly.pdbx_seq_one_letter_code
_entity_poly.pdbx_strand_id
1 'polypeptide(L)'
;MYSRLILIAWVNLLIYADAFAQSISNITVRTRAENNRNASVWYRVPENYREIAGRKWRVLVIFGGRNCGGSNEVSNAIGWAKWADRNGVFLVAPGFRDDRYWEPQAWSGRALLFALDQIGKRYEIDSKHLLYYGYSAGSQASNLFAAWRPDLCRAWVSHACGVFHEPSVRMRNTPGLVTCGDADAARDILNREFVAKARKIGQQVMWKSYPNHPHDVPPGSLALARAFLEHYDALNRDDLGGGNAGEGRFGAEMQFVGDDPDGVYWPANSPEAQSIPFEDRVIIPSRLLADAWGKAGVSQSSMTASARSRDQSDRKWMFAVDGVEFACRRPLEFSDESRIAVLFGGRGWSGEKTLHAFGFDGMADTNRLFLVSPSFSVGEYWRPETGSGFILRRALDSVRRRYGLKNLPVLMYGYSAGGQCAALFSAFMKGEVAAWGAHGCGVYPDADLASHSPALITCGEEDSERFAICRQFAYRRRESGGNVLFKGYGCGHHLNRDALDLASAWLAAFSGRTPSVKAWGEDDTQRVLPVSRIDREFRNPLYSSDIERLWKR
;
A
#
# COMPACT_ATOMS: atom_id res chain seq x y z
N MET A 1 -56.39 -33.48 -16.82
CA MET A 1 -55.66 -32.28 -17.30
C MET A 1 -54.37 -32.00 -16.51
N TYR A 2 -54.27 -32.34 -15.24
CA TYR A 2 -53.10 -32.10 -14.39
C TYR A 2 -51.87 -32.99 -14.68
N SER A 3 -52.08 -34.20 -15.18
CA SER A 3 -50.95 -35.13 -15.46
C SER A 3 -50.07 -34.74 -16.67
N ARG A 4 -50.60 -34.00 -17.64
CA ARG A 4 -49.83 -33.52 -18.81
C ARG A 4 -48.96 -32.30 -18.53
N LEU A 5 -49.37 -31.44 -17.58
CA LEU A 5 -48.63 -30.28 -17.19
C LEU A 5 -47.38 -30.61 -16.33
N ILE A 6 -47.48 -31.64 -15.51
CA ILE A 6 -46.37 -32.14 -14.69
C ILE A 6 -45.29 -32.78 -15.57
N LEU A 7 -45.70 -33.54 -16.60
CA LEU A 7 -44.73 -34.19 -17.51
C LEU A 7 -43.96 -33.14 -18.35
N ILE A 8 -44.60 -32.07 -18.79
CA ILE A 8 -43.96 -31.01 -19.57
C ILE A 8 -42.97 -30.22 -18.66
N ALA A 9 -43.33 -30.00 -17.39
CA ALA A 9 -42.43 -29.33 -16.43
C ALA A 9 -41.18 -30.17 -16.11
N TRP A 10 -41.32 -31.49 -15.97
CA TRP A 10 -40.21 -32.42 -15.75
C TRP A 10 -39.33 -32.58 -16.99
N VAL A 11 -39.90 -32.64 -18.18
CA VAL A 11 -39.14 -32.74 -19.44
C VAL A 11 -38.34 -31.42 -19.67
N ASN A 12 -38.94 -30.26 -19.41
CA ASN A 12 -38.19 -29.00 -19.49
C ASN A 12 -37.10 -28.88 -18.40
N LEU A 13 -37.32 -29.38 -17.19
CA LEU A 13 -36.32 -29.41 -16.13
C LEU A 13 -35.15 -30.34 -16.46
N LEU A 14 -35.43 -31.52 -17.07
CA LEU A 14 -34.41 -32.43 -17.53
C LEU A 14 -33.63 -31.89 -18.74
N ILE A 15 -34.29 -31.22 -19.67
CA ILE A 15 -33.62 -30.57 -20.82
C ILE A 15 -32.73 -29.38 -20.33
N TYR A 16 -33.17 -28.61 -19.34
CA TYR A 16 -32.34 -27.59 -18.72
C TYR A 16 -31.18 -28.16 -17.90
N ALA A 17 -31.40 -29.28 -17.19
CA ALA A 17 -30.35 -29.98 -16.45
C ALA A 17 -29.30 -30.60 -17.38
N ASP A 18 -29.71 -31.19 -18.50
CA ASP A 18 -28.80 -31.71 -19.52
C ASP A 18 -28.05 -30.61 -20.27
N ALA A 19 -28.70 -29.49 -20.60
CA ALA A 19 -28.03 -28.32 -21.19
C ALA A 19 -27.00 -27.72 -20.24
N PHE A 20 -27.28 -27.68 -18.93
CA PHE A 20 -26.33 -27.23 -17.91
C PHE A 20 -25.17 -28.23 -17.71
N ALA A 21 -25.43 -29.52 -17.79
CA ALA A 21 -24.42 -30.57 -17.69
C ALA A 21 -23.47 -30.59 -18.91
N GLN A 22 -23.92 -30.16 -20.09
CA GLN A 22 -23.08 -30.09 -21.30
C GLN A 22 -22.16 -28.86 -21.36
N SER A 23 -22.38 -27.82 -20.55
CA SER A 23 -21.57 -26.60 -20.58
C SER A 23 -20.25 -26.71 -19.81
N ILE A 24 -20.15 -27.63 -18.84
CA ILE A 24 -18.95 -27.82 -18.02
C ILE A 24 -18.34 -29.23 -18.28
N SER A 25 -17.03 -29.22 -18.51
CA SER A 25 -16.28 -30.46 -18.80
C SER A 25 -14.86 -30.38 -18.23
N ASN A 26 -14.11 -31.44 -18.30
CA ASN A 26 -12.71 -31.46 -17.90
C ASN A 26 -11.81 -32.21 -18.88
N ILE A 27 -10.54 -31.82 -18.85
CA ILE A 27 -9.44 -32.53 -19.51
C ILE A 27 -8.54 -33.11 -18.43
N THR A 28 -8.37 -34.42 -18.41
CA THR A 28 -7.38 -35.05 -17.55
C THR A 28 -6.02 -35.03 -18.25
N VAL A 29 -5.05 -34.41 -17.63
CA VAL A 29 -3.67 -34.32 -18.14
C VAL A 29 -2.80 -35.25 -17.32
N ARG A 30 -2.14 -36.22 -17.96
CA ARG A 30 -1.08 -37.00 -17.32
C ARG A 30 0.24 -36.28 -17.43
N THR A 31 0.78 -35.88 -16.29
CA THR A 31 2.10 -35.25 -16.27
C THR A 31 3.18 -36.32 -16.16
N ARG A 32 4.15 -36.35 -17.07
CA ARG A 32 5.32 -37.24 -17.00
C ARG A 32 6.38 -36.75 -16.02
N ALA A 33 6.21 -35.53 -15.46
CA ALA A 33 7.13 -34.96 -14.47
C ALA A 33 6.83 -35.60 -13.10
N GLU A 34 7.86 -36.06 -12.45
CA GLU A 34 7.95 -36.46 -11.03
C GLU A 34 6.63 -36.99 -10.42
N ASN A 35 6.40 -38.30 -10.48
CA ASN A 35 5.30 -39.04 -9.85
C ASN A 35 4.01 -39.31 -10.63
N ASN A 36 3.97 -39.22 -11.95
CA ASN A 36 2.83 -39.68 -12.77
C ASN A 36 1.44 -39.17 -12.31
N ARG A 37 1.36 -37.92 -11.90
CA ARG A 37 0.13 -37.33 -11.36
C ARG A 37 -0.85 -36.95 -12.47
N ASN A 38 -2.13 -37.21 -12.22
CA ASN A 38 -3.20 -36.72 -13.07
C ASN A 38 -3.63 -35.33 -12.59
N ALA A 39 -3.56 -34.35 -13.48
CA ALA A 39 -4.12 -33.03 -13.24
C ALA A 39 -5.42 -32.88 -14.03
N SER A 40 -6.46 -32.38 -13.39
CA SER A 40 -7.72 -32.03 -14.06
C SER A 40 -7.73 -30.55 -14.41
N VAL A 41 -8.03 -30.23 -15.65
CA VAL A 41 -8.29 -28.87 -16.08
C VAL A 41 -9.75 -28.79 -16.50
N TRP A 42 -10.52 -28.04 -15.73
CA TRP A 42 -11.95 -27.84 -15.97
C TRP A 42 -12.16 -26.68 -16.92
N TYR A 43 -13.21 -26.76 -17.74
CA TYR A 43 -13.58 -25.65 -18.61
C TYR A 43 -15.10 -25.53 -18.72
N ARG A 44 -15.55 -24.29 -18.96
CA ARG A 44 -16.94 -23.95 -19.26
C ARG A 44 -17.02 -23.32 -20.63
N VAL A 45 -17.91 -23.86 -21.45
CA VAL A 45 -18.30 -23.28 -22.74
C VAL A 45 -19.36 -22.20 -22.47
N PRO A 46 -19.21 -20.95 -22.94
CA PRO A 46 -20.21 -19.91 -22.73
C PRO A 46 -21.54 -20.27 -23.42
N GLU A 47 -22.66 -19.93 -22.80
CA GLU A 47 -24.00 -20.30 -23.28
C GLU A 47 -24.30 -19.83 -24.71
N ASN A 48 -23.69 -18.73 -25.15
CA ASN A 48 -23.84 -18.18 -26.48
C ASN A 48 -22.80 -18.68 -27.49
N TYR A 49 -22.02 -19.73 -27.15
CA TYR A 49 -21.05 -20.30 -28.06
C TYR A 49 -21.71 -20.81 -29.34
N ARG A 50 -21.12 -20.44 -30.47
CA ARG A 50 -21.42 -21.00 -31.79
C ARG A 50 -20.17 -20.93 -32.66
N GLU A 51 -20.02 -21.84 -33.55
CA GLU A 51 -18.96 -21.78 -34.53
C GLU A 51 -19.24 -20.64 -35.52
N ILE A 52 -18.29 -19.73 -35.65
CA ILE A 52 -18.32 -18.60 -36.58
C ILE A 52 -17.01 -18.62 -37.32
N ALA A 53 -17.09 -18.76 -38.66
CA ALA A 53 -15.90 -18.85 -39.50
C ALA A 53 -14.97 -17.63 -39.27
N GLY A 54 -13.70 -17.90 -39.02
CA GLY A 54 -12.67 -16.90 -38.77
C GLY A 54 -12.68 -16.23 -37.39
N ARG A 55 -13.64 -16.57 -36.51
CA ARG A 55 -13.71 -16.03 -35.16
C ARG A 55 -13.17 -17.04 -34.14
N LYS A 56 -12.19 -16.59 -33.33
CA LYS A 56 -11.75 -17.31 -32.14
C LYS A 56 -12.37 -16.74 -30.89
N TRP A 57 -12.79 -17.62 -29.99
CA TRP A 57 -13.41 -17.24 -28.73
C TRP A 57 -12.36 -17.08 -27.63
N ARG A 58 -12.54 -16.06 -26.82
CA ARG A 58 -11.63 -15.67 -25.76
C ARG A 58 -11.59 -16.71 -24.65
N VAL A 59 -10.47 -16.76 -23.93
CA VAL A 59 -10.25 -17.66 -22.81
C VAL A 59 -9.81 -16.86 -21.58
N LEU A 60 -10.55 -17.04 -20.49
CA LEU A 60 -10.13 -16.63 -19.15
C LEU A 60 -9.69 -17.87 -18.37
N VAL A 61 -8.43 -17.90 -17.97
CA VAL A 61 -7.91 -18.92 -17.07
C VAL A 61 -8.07 -18.42 -15.64
N ILE A 62 -8.82 -19.17 -14.82
CA ILE A 62 -9.07 -18.88 -13.41
C ILE A 62 -8.24 -19.82 -12.55
N PHE A 63 -7.28 -19.24 -11.83
CA PHE A 63 -6.51 -19.94 -10.82
C PHE A 63 -7.17 -19.72 -9.45
N GLY A 64 -7.80 -20.74 -8.90
CA GLY A 64 -8.43 -20.69 -7.58
C GLY A 64 -7.42 -20.64 -6.42
N GLY A 65 -7.92 -20.51 -5.22
CA GLY A 65 -7.10 -20.55 -4.01
C GLY A 65 -6.36 -21.89 -3.82
N ARG A 66 -5.60 -22.01 -2.74
CA ARG A 66 -4.79 -23.19 -2.48
C ARG A 66 -5.63 -24.47 -2.50
N ASN A 67 -5.16 -25.48 -3.23
CA ASN A 67 -5.82 -26.79 -3.39
C ASN A 67 -7.21 -26.74 -4.04
N CYS A 68 -7.52 -25.72 -4.82
CA CYS A 68 -8.77 -25.66 -5.56
C CYS A 68 -8.92 -26.83 -6.55
N GLY A 69 -10.17 -27.23 -6.81
CA GLY A 69 -10.46 -28.35 -7.71
C GLY A 69 -10.63 -27.95 -9.17
N GLY A 70 -10.76 -26.67 -9.48
CA GLY A 70 -11.07 -26.14 -10.81
C GLY A 70 -12.56 -26.17 -11.16
N SER A 71 -13.31 -27.21 -10.73
CA SER A 71 -14.74 -27.35 -11.03
C SER A 71 -15.60 -26.23 -10.46
N ASN A 72 -15.33 -25.79 -9.23
CA ASN A 72 -16.06 -24.72 -8.58
C ASN A 72 -15.83 -23.38 -9.28
N GLU A 73 -14.61 -23.12 -9.74
CA GLU A 73 -14.21 -21.89 -10.41
C GLU A 73 -14.99 -21.71 -11.72
N VAL A 74 -15.16 -22.77 -12.51
CA VAL A 74 -15.96 -22.73 -13.75
C VAL A 74 -17.47 -22.79 -13.50
N SER A 75 -17.91 -23.34 -12.35
CA SER A 75 -19.33 -23.41 -11.99
C SER A 75 -19.93 -22.10 -11.50
N ASN A 76 -19.21 -21.23 -10.90
CA ASN A 76 -19.57 -19.87 -10.44
C ASN A 76 -19.13 -19.54 -9.00
N ALA A 77 -18.24 -20.30 -8.38
CA ALA A 77 -17.85 -20.07 -6.99
C ALA A 77 -17.32 -18.64 -6.73
N ILE A 78 -16.71 -18.02 -7.74
CA ILE A 78 -16.17 -16.65 -7.66
C ILE A 78 -16.97 -15.68 -8.57
N GLY A 79 -18.16 -16.09 -9.02
CA GLY A 79 -19.06 -15.23 -9.81
C GLY A 79 -18.61 -14.95 -11.25
N TRP A 80 -17.67 -15.70 -11.82
CA TRP A 80 -17.20 -15.51 -13.19
C TRP A 80 -18.12 -16.11 -14.26
N ALA A 81 -18.90 -17.17 -13.95
CA ALA A 81 -19.69 -17.88 -14.95
C ALA A 81 -20.69 -16.96 -15.68
N LYS A 82 -21.50 -16.21 -14.93
CA LYS A 82 -22.46 -15.26 -15.52
C LYS A 82 -21.81 -14.14 -16.34
N TRP A 83 -20.63 -13.72 -15.94
CA TRP A 83 -19.85 -12.75 -16.70
C TRP A 83 -19.34 -13.36 -18.01
N ALA A 84 -18.82 -14.57 -17.95
CA ALA A 84 -18.30 -15.30 -19.10
C ALA A 84 -19.38 -15.57 -20.15
N ASP A 85 -20.57 -16.03 -19.71
CA ASP A 85 -21.72 -16.28 -20.59
C ASP A 85 -22.15 -15.01 -21.33
N ARG A 86 -22.28 -13.88 -20.60
CA ARG A 86 -22.67 -12.60 -21.20
C ARG A 86 -21.63 -12.05 -22.19
N ASN A 87 -20.35 -12.29 -21.92
CA ASN A 87 -19.24 -11.76 -22.71
C ASN A 87 -18.72 -12.74 -23.77
N GLY A 88 -19.22 -13.95 -23.83
CA GLY A 88 -18.77 -14.98 -24.77
C GLY A 88 -17.31 -15.39 -24.51
N VAL A 89 -16.99 -15.74 -23.26
CA VAL A 89 -15.64 -16.09 -22.83
C VAL A 89 -15.63 -17.54 -22.30
N PHE A 90 -14.73 -18.36 -22.81
CA PHE A 90 -14.48 -19.68 -22.20
C PHE A 90 -13.81 -19.48 -20.83
N LEU A 91 -14.29 -20.17 -19.81
CA LEU A 91 -13.58 -20.29 -18.55
C LEU A 91 -12.75 -21.56 -18.56
N VAL A 92 -11.52 -21.46 -18.14
CA VAL A 92 -10.63 -22.61 -17.95
C VAL A 92 -10.06 -22.53 -16.54
N ALA A 93 -10.22 -23.58 -15.74
CA ALA A 93 -9.75 -23.59 -14.36
C ALA A 93 -8.94 -24.85 -14.06
N PRO A 94 -7.61 -24.73 -13.87
CA PRO A 94 -6.79 -25.86 -13.47
C PRO A 94 -7.08 -26.28 -12.03
N GLY A 95 -7.33 -27.58 -11.82
CA GLY A 95 -7.42 -28.22 -10.51
C GLY A 95 -6.06 -28.74 -10.05
N PHE A 96 -5.07 -27.89 -10.00
CA PHE A 96 -3.72 -28.25 -9.60
C PHE A 96 -3.61 -28.28 -8.07
N ARG A 97 -3.14 -29.37 -7.49
CA ARG A 97 -3.13 -29.61 -6.03
C ARG A 97 -1.78 -29.95 -5.44
N ASP A 98 -0.74 -29.85 -6.24
CA ASP A 98 0.60 -30.23 -5.82
C ASP A 98 1.42 -29.04 -5.36
N ASP A 99 2.47 -29.28 -4.58
CA ASP A 99 3.44 -28.25 -4.25
C ASP A 99 4.08 -27.70 -5.52
N ARG A 100 4.32 -26.38 -5.54
CA ARG A 100 4.89 -25.66 -6.66
C ARG A 100 4.05 -25.62 -7.94
N TYR A 101 2.74 -25.93 -7.88
CA TYR A 101 1.88 -25.83 -9.07
C TYR A 101 1.75 -24.40 -9.62
N TRP A 102 2.03 -23.42 -8.80
CA TRP A 102 2.10 -22.00 -9.22
C TRP A 102 3.36 -21.67 -10.03
N GLU A 103 4.37 -22.58 -10.06
CA GLU A 103 5.57 -22.46 -10.88
C GLU A 103 5.36 -23.18 -12.23
N PRO A 104 4.99 -22.44 -13.31
CA PRO A 104 4.58 -23.09 -14.57
C PRO A 104 5.70 -23.89 -15.23
N GLN A 105 6.97 -23.49 -15.03
CA GLN A 105 8.14 -24.19 -15.57
C GLN A 105 8.34 -25.58 -14.97
N ALA A 106 7.86 -25.83 -13.75
CA ALA A 106 8.00 -27.14 -13.11
C ALA A 106 7.19 -28.22 -13.88
N TRP A 107 5.88 -28.01 -14.03
CA TRP A 107 5.01 -28.94 -14.77
C TRP A 107 3.66 -28.34 -15.19
N SER A 108 3.10 -27.44 -14.38
CA SER A 108 1.72 -26.97 -14.50
C SER A 108 1.48 -26.13 -15.75
N GLY A 109 2.48 -25.38 -16.21
CA GLY A 109 2.40 -24.63 -17.46
C GLY A 109 2.18 -25.54 -18.67
N ARG A 110 2.96 -26.63 -18.77
CA ARG A 110 2.77 -27.61 -19.85
C ARG A 110 1.41 -28.30 -19.76
N ALA A 111 0.95 -28.59 -18.54
CA ALA A 111 -0.37 -29.18 -18.34
C ALA A 111 -1.49 -28.26 -18.79
N LEU A 112 -1.42 -26.96 -18.49
CA LEU A 112 -2.39 -25.98 -18.97
C LEU A 112 -2.36 -25.86 -20.48
N LEU A 113 -1.18 -25.73 -21.11
CA LEU A 113 -1.05 -25.62 -22.58
C LEU A 113 -1.58 -26.86 -23.29
N PHE A 114 -1.34 -28.06 -22.75
CA PHE A 114 -1.90 -29.29 -23.29
C PHE A 114 -3.43 -29.27 -23.21
N ALA A 115 -4.01 -28.89 -22.08
CA ALA A 115 -5.46 -28.79 -21.94
C ALA A 115 -6.08 -27.79 -22.92
N LEU A 116 -5.46 -26.62 -23.08
CA LEU A 116 -5.90 -25.62 -24.07
C LEU A 116 -5.83 -26.14 -25.52
N ASP A 117 -4.80 -26.92 -25.88
CA ASP A 117 -4.71 -27.58 -27.16
C ASP A 117 -5.86 -28.58 -27.37
N GLN A 118 -6.18 -29.40 -26.33
CA GLN A 118 -7.30 -30.34 -26.41
C GLN A 118 -8.67 -29.63 -26.49
N ILE A 119 -8.85 -28.52 -25.80
CA ILE A 119 -10.06 -27.68 -25.91
C ILE A 119 -10.12 -27.07 -27.32
N GLY A 120 -9.00 -26.56 -27.84
CA GLY A 120 -8.89 -25.96 -29.18
C GLY A 120 -9.13 -26.95 -30.34
N LYS A 121 -9.03 -28.26 -30.10
CA LYS A 121 -9.45 -29.31 -31.07
C LYS A 121 -10.96 -29.47 -31.15
N ARG A 122 -11.70 -28.98 -30.15
CA ARG A 122 -13.16 -29.12 -30.05
C ARG A 122 -13.90 -27.82 -30.29
N TYR A 123 -13.24 -26.70 -30.02
CA TYR A 123 -13.86 -25.38 -30.03
C TYR A 123 -12.87 -24.34 -30.60
N GLU A 124 -13.39 -23.37 -31.31
CA GLU A 124 -12.59 -22.27 -31.87
C GLU A 124 -12.19 -21.27 -30.77
N ILE A 125 -11.22 -21.62 -29.93
CA ILE A 125 -10.72 -20.76 -28.86
C ILE A 125 -9.44 -20.02 -29.25
N ASP A 126 -9.22 -18.83 -28.64
CA ASP A 126 -7.96 -18.10 -28.74
C ASP A 126 -7.03 -18.52 -27.60
N SER A 127 -6.16 -19.47 -27.87
CA SER A 127 -5.14 -19.94 -26.93
C SER A 127 -3.85 -19.11 -26.93
N LYS A 128 -3.79 -18.06 -27.78
CA LYS A 128 -2.60 -17.19 -27.91
C LYS A 128 -2.72 -15.86 -27.15
N HIS A 129 -3.93 -15.48 -26.73
CA HIS A 129 -4.18 -14.22 -26.03
C HIS A 129 -5.03 -14.48 -24.79
N LEU A 130 -4.43 -15.14 -23.79
CA LEU A 130 -5.11 -15.60 -22.59
C LEU A 130 -5.30 -14.44 -21.59
N LEU A 131 -6.46 -14.43 -20.97
CA LEU A 131 -6.72 -13.61 -19.79
C LEU A 131 -6.48 -14.47 -18.54
N TYR A 132 -5.85 -13.91 -17.50
CA TYR A 132 -5.59 -14.62 -16.25
C TYR A 132 -6.23 -13.90 -15.07
N TYR A 133 -6.85 -14.68 -14.21
CA TYR A 133 -7.33 -14.22 -12.90
C TYR A 133 -6.91 -15.22 -11.82
N GLY A 134 -6.45 -14.72 -10.69
CA GLY A 134 -6.11 -15.55 -9.54
C GLY A 134 -6.36 -14.91 -8.20
N TYR A 135 -6.72 -15.74 -7.22
CA TYR A 135 -6.91 -15.38 -5.83
C TYR A 135 -6.00 -16.22 -4.92
N SER A 136 -5.37 -15.61 -3.91
CA SER A 136 -4.51 -16.31 -2.94
C SER A 136 -3.37 -17.07 -3.65
N ALA A 137 -3.21 -18.37 -3.46
CA ALA A 137 -2.25 -19.18 -4.19
C ALA A 137 -2.47 -19.15 -5.72
N GLY A 138 -3.71 -18.98 -6.17
CA GLY A 138 -4.01 -18.78 -7.59
C GLY A 138 -3.52 -17.45 -8.13
N SER A 139 -3.42 -16.40 -7.29
CA SER A 139 -2.84 -15.12 -7.69
C SER A 139 -1.35 -15.23 -7.99
N GLN A 140 -0.63 -16.08 -7.25
CA GLN A 140 0.76 -16.43 -7.55
C GLN A 140 0.84 -17.10 -8.93
N ALA A 141 -0.03 -18.09 -9.21
CA ALA A 141 -0.09 -18.71 -10.51
C ALA A 141 -0.41 -17.71 -11.62
N SER A 142 -1.38 -16.82 -11.44
CA SER A 142 -1.73 -15.79 -12.43
C SER A 142 -0.52 -14.94 -12.84
N ASN A 143 0.22 -14.41 -11.88
CA ASN A 143 1.43 -13.62 -12.15
C ASN A 143 2.56 -14.46 -12.74
N LEU A 144 2.86 -15.63 -12.16
CA LEU A 144 3.97 -16.47 -12.59
C LEU A 144 3.74 -17.07 -13.98
N PHE A 145 2.50 -17.44 -14.34
CA PHE A 145 2.15 -17.90 -15.69
C PHE A 145 2.25 -16.75 -16.72
N ALA A 146 1.81 -15.54 -16.36
CA ALA A 146 1.99 -14.37 -17.21
C ALA A 146 3.47 -14.06 -17.45
N ALA A 147 4.32 -14.16 -16.41
CA ALA A 147 5.76 -13.93 -16.54
C ALA A 147 6.49 -15.05 -17.30
N TRP A 148 6.01 -16.29 -17.19
CA TRP A 148 6.58 -17.43 -17.91
C TRP A 148 6.34 -17.34 -19.41
N ARG A 149 5.12 -16.99 -19.83
CA ARG A 149 4.74 -16.84 -21.25
C ARG A 149 3.99 -15.53 -21.47
N PRO A 150 4.72 -14.38 -21.38
CA PRO A 150 4.11 -13.07 -21.63
C PRO A 150 3.57 -12.92 -23.05
N ASP A 151 4.10 -13.69 -24.00
CA ASP A 151 3.64 -13.78 -25.38
C ASP A 151 2.23 -14.41 -25.52
N LEU A 152 1.78 -15.18 -24.54
CA LEU A 152 0.45 -15.77 -24.50
C LEU A 152 -0.51 -15.00 -23.55
N CYS A 153 0.00 -14.10 -22.74
CA CYS A 153 -0.80 -13.38 -21.77
C CYS A 153 -1.24 -12.02 -22.30
N ARG A 154 -2.55 -11.84 -22.41
CA ARG A 154 -3.15 -10.57 -22.79
C ARG A 154 -3.21 -9.58 -21.64
N ALA A 155 -3.69 -10.04 -20.50
CA ALA A 155 -3.78 -9.32 -19.24
C ALA A 155 -3.88 -10.29 -18.07
N TRP A 156 -3.43 -9.89 -16.90
CA TRP A 156 -3.49 -10.73 -15.71
C TRP A 156 -3.97 -9.96 -14.48
N VAL A 157 -4.65 -10.66 -13.58
CA VAL A 157 -5.16 -10.13 -12.31
C VAL A 157 -4.71 -11.02 -11.17
N SER A 158 -4.14 -10.43 -10.15
CA SER A 158 -3.73 -11.11 -8.91
C SER A 158 -4.38 -10.44 -7.70
N HIS A 159 -5.17 -11.20 -6.93
CA HIS A 159 -5.79 -10.74 -5.70
C HIS A 159 -5.19 -11.45 -4.49
N ALA A 160 -4.74 -10.68 -3.47
CA ALA A 160 -4.14 -11.17 -2.22
C ALA A 160 -2.95 -12.11 -2.46
N CYS A 161 -1.99 -11.69 -3.28
CA CYS A 161 -0.85 -12.49 -3.72
C CYS A 161 0.23 -12.61 -2.64
N GLY A 162 0.74 -13.82 -2.44
CA GLY A 162 1.81 -14.09 -1.47
C GLY A 162 3.21 -14.23 -2.10
N VAL A 163 3.30 -14.41 -3.43
CA VAL A 163 4.57 -14.53 -4.17
C VAL A 163 4.41 -13.99 -5.58
N PHE A 164 5.31 -13.13 -6.00
CA PHE A 164 5.38 -12.61 -7.37
C PHE A 164 6.66 -13.07 -8.07
N HIS A 165 6.60 -13.10 -9.39
CA HIS A 165 7.81 -13.09 -10.21
C HIS A 165 8.53 -11.75 -10.05
N GLU A 166 9.84 -11.76 -9.97
CA GLU A 166 10.58 -10.49 -9.94
C GLU A 166 10.25 -9.67 -11.20
N PRO A 167 9.91 -8.38 -11.06
CA PRO A 167 9.54 -7.56 -12.22
C PRO A 167 10.61 -7.56 -13.29
N SER A 168 10.21 -7.73 -14.56
CA SER A 168 11.15 -7.81 -15.67
C SER A 168 10.65 -7.02 -16.89
N VAL A 169 11.59 -6.55 -17.71
CA VAL A 169 11.30 -5.82 -18.96
C VAL A 169 10.46 -6.65 -19.94
N ARG A 170 10.50 -7.98 -19.84
CA ARG A 170 9.67 -8.88 -20.66
C ARG A 170 8.18 -8.72 -20.39
N MET A 171 7.82 -8.30 -19.16
CA MET A 171 6.45 -8.07 -18.72
C MET A 171 5.94 -6.65 -19.00
N ARG A 172 6.77 -5.78 -19.58
CA ARG A 172 6.43 -4.36 -19.76
C ARG A 172 5.14 -4.16 -20.55
N ASN A 173 4.91 -4.99 -21.56
CA ASN A 173 3.73 -4.92 -22.42
C ASN A 173 2.63 -5.92 -22.01
N THR A 174 2.69 -6.47 -20.80
CA THR A 174 1.69 -7.41 -20.28
C THR A 174 0.98 -6.75 -19.10
N PRO A 175 -0.15 -6.06 -19.32
CA PRO A 175 -0.82 -5.29 -18.28
C PRO A 175 -1.30 -6.18 -17.15
N GLY A 176 -1.10 -5.70 -15.93
CA GLY A 176 -1.47 -6.38 -14.70
C GLY A 176 -2.36 -5.53 -13.79
N LEU A 177 -3.24 -6.20 -13.07
CA LEU A 177 -3.98 -5.62 -11.96
C LEU A 177 -3.63 -6.41 -10.70
N VAL A 178 -3.17 -5.69 -9.69
CA VAL A 178 -2.89 -6.24 -8.36
C VAL A 178 -3.86 -5.62 -7.37
N THR A 179 -4.53 -6.45 -6.58
CA THR A 179 -5.46 -6.00 -5.54
C THR A 179 -5.26 -6.78 -4.25
N CYS A 180 -5.51 -6.15 -3.11
CA CYS A 180 -5.44 -6.80 -1.79
C CYS A 180 -6.39 -6.13 -0.81
N GLY A 181 -6.80 -6.83 0.22
CA GLY A 181 -7.40 -6.22 1.40
C GLY A 181 -6.32 -5.71 2.34
N ASP A 182 -6.47 -4.51 2.91
CA ASP A 182 -5.47 -3.93 3.81
C ASP A 182 -5.38 -4.65 5.18
N ALA A 183 -6.45 -5.33 5.59
CA ALA A 183 -6.43 -6.19 6.78
C ALA A 183 -5.67 -7.53 6.57
N ASP A 184 -5.32 -7.89 5.33
CA ASP A 184 -4.33 -8.94 4.99
C ASP A 184 -2.91 -8.33 4.95
N ALA A 185 -2.49 -7.74 6.07
CA ALA A 185 -1.36 -6.81 6.16
C ALA A 185 -0.06 -7.33 5.52
N ALA A 186 0.30 -8.60 5.74
CA ALA A 186 1.53 -9.16 5.19
C ALA A 186 1.50 -9.21 3.65
N ARG A 187 0.33 -9.54 3.06
CA ARG A 187 0.18 -9.56 1.61
C ARG A 187 0.00 -8.17 1.04
N ASP A 188 -0.70 -7.27 1.73
CA ASP A 188 -0.84 -5.88 1.26
C ASP A 188 0.54 -5.22 1.08
N ILE A 189 1.44 -5.36 2.06
CA ILE A 189 2.83 -4.86 1.98
C ILE A 189 3.56 -5.47 0.78
N LEU A 190 3.54 -6.80 0.65
CA LEU A 190 4.23 -7.51 -0.43
C LEU A 190 3.69 -7.10 -1.81
N ASN A 191 2.38 -6.93 -1.93
CA ASN A 191 1.74 -6.52 -3.19
C ASN A 191 2.13 -5.08 -3.58
N ARG A 192 2.18 -4.15 -2.62
CA ARG A 192 2.64 -2.77 -2.85
C ARG A 192 4.10 -2.71 -3.26
N GLU A 193 4.97 -3.47 -2.61
CA GLU A 193 6.39 -3.56 -2.97
C GLU A 193 6.59 -4.07 -4.40
N PHE A 194 5.86 -5.11 -4.78
CA PHE A 194 5.88 -5.61 -6.15
C PHE A 194 5.45 -4.53 -7.15
N VAL A 195 4.32 -3.87 -6.90
CA VAL A 195 3.79 -2.81 -7.77
C VAL A 195 4.79 -1.66 -7.92
N ALA A 196 5.40 -1.22 -6.83
CA ALA A 196 6.41 -0.16 -6.85
C ALA A 196 7.64 -0.55 -7.69
N LYS A 197 8.15 -1.77 -7.53
CA LYS A 197 9.26 -2.31 -8.35
C LYS A 197 8.89 -2.42 -9.82
N ALA A 198 7.68 -2.93 -10.12
CA ALA A 198 7.20 -3.11 -11.48
C ALA A 198 7.06 -1.77 -12.23
N ARG A 199 6.50 -0.76 -11.57
CA ARG A 199 6.36 0.60 -12.13
C ARG A 199 7.72 1.25 -12.43
N LYS A 200 8.73 1.07 -11.57
CA LYS A 200 10.10 1.60 -11.78
C LYS A 200 10.74 1.13 -13.08
N ILE A 201 10.43 -0.07 -13.54
CA ILE A 201 10.93 -0.61 -14.81
C ILE A 201 9.97 -0.39 -15.98
N GLY A 202 8.90 0.38 -15.78
CA GLY A 202 7.91 0.72 -16.81
C GLY A 202 6.89 -0.40 -17.12
N GLN A 203 6.73 -1.39 -16.22
CA GLN A 203 5.67 -2.38 -16.35
C GLN A 203 4.32 -1.74 -16.00
N GLN A 204 3.29 -1.98 -16.82
CA GLN A 204 1.94 -1.45 -16.60
C GLN A 204 1.22 -2.30 -15.54
N VAL A 205 1.20 -1.82 -14.31
CA VAL A 205 0.51 -2.48 -13.20
C VAL A 205 -0.40 -1.50 -12.49
N MET A 206 -1.72 -1.76 -12.56
CA MET A 206 -2.72 -1.09 -11.72
C MET A 206 -2.70 -1.70 -10.33
N TRP A 207 -2.94 -0.86 -9.35
CA TRP A 207 -3.05 -1.27 -7.95
C TRP A 207 -4.34 -0.74 -7.32
N LYS A 208 -4.95 -1.56 -6.44
CA LYS A 208 -6.04 -1.13 -5.57
C LYS A 208 -6.03 -1.90 -4.26
N SER A 209 -6.04 -1.17 -3.15
CA SER A 209 -6.31 -1.71 -1.81
C SER A 209 -7.78 -1.58 -1.44
N TYR A 210 -8.29 -2.55 -0.67
CA TYR A 210 -9.67 -2.56 -0.17
C TYR A 210 -9.67 -2.43 1.34
N PRO A 211 -10.21 -1.32 1.90
CA PRO A 211 -10.18 -1.05 3.33
C PRO A 211 -10.94 -2.09 4.15
N ASN A 212 -10.34 -2.52 5.27
CA ASN A 212 -10.92 -3.46 6.25
C ASN A 212 -11.24 -4.86 5.71
N HIS A 213 -10.70 -5.24 4.56
CA HIS A 213 -10.86 -6.60 4.03
C HIS A 213 -9.68 -7.48 4.43
N PRO A 214 -9.95 -8.65 5.06
CA PRO A 214 -8.94 -9.64 5.37
C PRO A 214 -8.56 -10.44 4.10
N HIS A 215 -8.10 -11.69 4.27
CA HIS A 215 -7.78 -12.59 3.16
C HIS A 215 -9.05 -13.15 2.49
N ASP A 216 -9.82 -12.29 1.85
CA ASP A 216 -11.06 -12.59 1.12
C ASP A 216 -11.06 -11.94 -0.27
N VAL A 217 -12.16 -12.09 -1.03
CA VAL A 217 -12.35 -11.45 -2.35
C VAL A 217 -13.52 -10.47 -2.27
N PRO A 218 -13.27 -9.18 -2.02
CA PRO A 218 -14.32 -8.18 -1.97
C PRO A 218 -15.09 -8.09 -3.30
N PRO A 219 -16.41 -7.83 -3.28
CA PRO A 219 -17.17 -7.63 -4.52
C PRO A 219 -16.60 -6.53 -5.42
N GLY A 220 -16.04 -5.46 -4.85
CA GLY A 220 -15.38 -4.38 -5.58
C GLY A 220 -14.12 -4.86 -6.31
N SER A 221 -13.34 -5.79 -5.73
CA SER A 221 -12.17 -6.37 -6.37
C SER A 221 -12.55 -7.16 -7.63
N LEU A 222 -13.62 -7.96 -7.57
CA LEU A 222 -14.14 -8.66 -8.74
C LEU A 222 -14.69 -7.72 -9.80
N ALA A 223 -15.39 -6.65 -9.40
CA ALA A 223 -15.92 -5.67 -10.33
C ALA A 223 -14.78 -4.98 -11.10
N LEU A 224 -13.73 -4.56 -10.39
CA LEU A 224 -12.54 -3.97 -11.01
C LEU A 224 -11.79 -4.97 -11.89
N ALA A 225 -11.64 -6.23 -11.45
CA ALA A 225 -11.01 -7.29 -12.24
C ALA A 225 -11.72 -7.54 -13.58
N ARG A 226 -13.06 -7.56 -13.55
CA ARG A 226 -13.89 -7.69 -14.76
C ARG A 226 -13.71 -6.51 -15.70
N ALA A 227 -13.83 -5.30 -15.20
CA ALA A 227 -13.63 -4.09 -16.00
C ALA A 227 -12.22 -4.05 -16.61
N PHE A 228 -11.20 -4.48 -15.86
CA PHE A 228 -9.81 -4.54 -16.31
C PHE A 228 -9.63 -5.55 -17.45
N LEU A 229 -10.12 -6.76 -17.28
CA LEU A 229 -10.00 -7.79 -18.30
C LEU A 229 -10.85 -7.46 -19.54
N GLU A 230 -12.04 -6.87 -19.39
CA GLU A 230 -12.87 -6.39 -20.50
C GLU A 230 -12.16 -5.30 -21.32
N HIS A 231 -11.53 -4.35 -20.63
CA HIS A 231 -10.81 -3.26 -21.29
C HIS A 231 -9.68 -3.80 -22.19
N TYR A 232 -8.79 -4.61 -21.63
CA TYR A 232 -7.64 -5.13 -22.38
C TYR A 232 -8.01 -6.18 -23.40
N ASP A 233 -9.13 -6.84 -23.26
CA ASP A 233 -9.67 -7.72 -24.27
C ASP A 233 -10.29 -6.96 -25.45
N ALA A 234 -11.00 -5.86 -25.20
CA ALA A 234 -11.65 -5.06 -26.23
C ALA A 234 -10.64 -4.35 -27.15
N LEU A 235 -9.51 -3.86 -26.62
CA LEU A 235 -8.47 -3.15 -27.37
C LEU A 235 -7.93 -3.91 -28.60
N ASN A 236 -8.24 -5.17 -28.75
CA ASN A 236 -7.71 -6.01 -29.82
C ASN A 236 -8.76 -6.58 -30.76
N ARG A 237 -10.02 -6.19 -30.61
CA ARG A 237 -11.04 -6.56 -31.60
C ARG A 237 -10.88 -5.76 -32.91
N ASP A 238 -10.38 -4.55 -32.79
CA ASP A 238 -10.19 -3.64 -33.92
C ASP A 238 -8.83 -3.83 -34.62
N ASP A 239 -7.83 -4.39 -33.93
CA ASP A 239 -6.49 -4.63 -34.44
C ASP A 239 -6.30 -6.01 -35.13
N LEU A 240 -7.29 -6.90 -35.16
CA LEU A 240 -7.24 -8.18 -35.89
C LEU A 240 -7.39 -8.02 -37.41
N GLY A 241 -7.47 -6.81 -37.92
CA GLY A 241 -7.37 -6.42 -39.32
C GLY A 241 -5.94 -6.09 -39.72
N GLY A 242 -5.06 -7.09 -39.79
CA GLY A 242 -3.86 -7.13 -40.62
C GLY A 242 -2.85 -5.97 -40.47
N GLY A 243 -1.96 -6.03 -39.48
CA GLY A 243 -0.80 -5.16 -39.40
C GLY A 243 0.24 -5.75 -38.46
N ASN A 244 1.48 -5.88 -38.93
CA ASN A 244 2.64 -6.42 -38.25
C ASN A 244 2.68 -6.09 -36.74
N ALA A 245 2.78 -7.12 -35.92
CA ALA A 245 3.08 -7.03 -34.49
C ALA A 245 4.54 -6.56 -34.31
N GLY A 246 4.78 -5.30 -34.48
CA GLY A 246 6.06 -4.64 -34.32
C GLY A 246 5.84 -3.25 -33.75
N GLU A 247 6.31 -3.08 -32.51
CA GLU A 247 6.57 -1.80 -31.85
C GLU A 247 5.36 -0.88 -31.55
N GLY A 248 4.87 -0.93 -30.31
CA GLY A 248 4.44 0.30 -29.65
C GLY A 248 3.00 0.74 -29.85
N ARG A 249 1.99 -0.12 -29.62
CA ARG A 249 0.60 0.35 -29.46
C ARG A 249 -0.06 -0.11 -28.16
N PHE A 250 0.65 -0.09 -27.05
CA PHE A 250 0.04 0.05 -25.73
C PHE A 250 -0.01 1.52 -25.28
N GLY A 251 -0.06 2.43 -26.22
CA GLY A 251 -0.46 3.81 -26.04
C GLY A 251 -1.98 3.92 -26.00
N ALA A 252 -2.67 3.17 -25.15
CA ALA A 252 -3.95 3.65 -24.66
C ALA A 252 -3.64 5.00 -24.03
N GLU A 253 -4.13 6.08 -24.64
CA GLU A 253 -3.97 7.42 -24.08
C GLU A 253 -4.35 7.34 -22.62
N MET A 254 -3.41 7.69 -21.74
CA MET A 254 -3.63 7.77 -20.31
C MET A 254 -4.78 8.75 -20.09
N GLN A 255 -5.98 8.23 -19.84
CA GLN A 255 -7.17 9.07 -19.71
C GLN A 255 -7.32 9.62 -18.31
N PHE A 256 -6.94 8.80 -17.32
CA PHE A 256 -7.06 9.16 -15.91
C PHE A 256 -5.83 8.73 -15.11
N VAL A 257 -5.57 9.45 -14.05
CA VAL A 257 -4.58 9.09 -13.03
C VAL A 257 -5.29 8.99 -11.70
N GLY A 258 -5.19 7.83 -11.06
CA GLY A 258 -5.66 7.59 -9.71
C GLY A 258 -4.58 7.93 -8.69
N ASP A 259 -5.00 8.48 -7.57
CA ASP A 259 -4.21 8.64 -6.35
C ASP A 259 -4.48 7.42 -5.46
N ASP A 260 -3.51 6.53 -5.34
CA ASP A 260 -3.68 5.28 -4.60
C ASP A 260 -4.10 5.50 -3.14
N PRO A 261 -3.42 6.35 -2.35
CA PRO A 261 -3.82 6.59 -0.97
C PRO A 261 -5.25 7.08 -0.80
N ASP A 262 -5.69 7.98 -1.68
CA ASP A 262 -7.00 8.63 -1.53
C ASP A 262 -8.13 7.87 -2.26
N GLY A 263 -7.79 6.93 -3.16
CA GLY A 263 -8.75 6.20 -3.99
C GLY A 263 -9.57 7.10 -4.92
N VAL A 264 -8.98 8.23 -5.31
CA VAL A 264 -9.58 9.26 -6.15
C VAL A 264 -8.84 9.34 -7.47
N TYR A 265 -9.54 9.60 -8.57
CA TYR A 265 -8.92 9.74 -9.88
C TYR A 265 -9.27 11.07 -10.54
N TRP A 266 -8.37 11.56 -11.38
CA TRP A 266 -8.52 12.79 -12.17
C TRP A 266 -8.18 12.55 -13.65
N PRO A 267 -8.67 13.40 -14.56
CA PRO A 267 -8.17 13.40 -15.95
C PRO A 267 -6.65 13.55 -15.97
N ALA A 268 -5.99 12.78 -16.83
CA ALA A 268 -4.52 12.69 -16.82
C ALA A 268 -3.80 14.03 -17.08
N ASN A 269 -4.46 14.95 -17.78
CA ASN A 269 -3.95 16.29 -18.08
C ASN A 269 -4.30 17.34 -17.02
N SER A 270 -4.98 16.96 -15.94
CA SER A 270 -5.34 17.89 -14.86
C SER A 270 -4.14 18.23 -13.99
N PRO A 271 -4.10 19.43 -13.36
CA PRO A 271 -3.06 19.80 -12.40
C PRO A 271 -3.00 18.83 -11.21
N GLU A 272 -4.16 18.33 -10.76
CA GLU A 272 -4.26 17.38 -9.65
C GLU A 272 -3.56 16.06 -10.01
N ALA A 273 -3.80 15.52 -11.20
CA ALA A 273 -3.13 14.30 -11.68
C ALA A 273 -1.61 14.49 -11.77
N GLN A 274 -1.15 15.67 -12.18
CA GLN A 274 0.28 15.98 -12.30
C GLN A 274 0.97 16.11 -10.94
N SER A 275 0.22 16.49 -9.90
CA SER A 275 0.74 16.67 -8.53
C SER A 275 0.89 15.35 -7.77
N ILE A 276 0.28 14.25 -8.22
CA ILE A 276 0.39 12.93 -7.57
C ILE A 276 1.84 12.43 -7.68
N PRO A 277 2.49 12.00 -6.58
CA PRO A 277 3.81 11.37 -6.64
C PRO A 277 3.84 10.17 -7.58
N PHE A 278 4.96 9.96 -8.25
CA PHE A 278 5.07 8.88 -9.27
C PHE A 278 4.73 7.50 -8.70
N GLU A 279 5.16 7.22 -7.48
CA GLU A 279 4.91 5.97 -6.75
C GLU A 279 3.43 5.73 -6.43
N ASP A 280 2.67 6.80 -6.24
CA ASP A 280 1.23 6.74 -5.91
C ASP A 280 0.33 6.78 -7.15
N ARG A 281 0.89 7.08 -8.32
CA ARG A 281 0.12 7.17 -9.56
C ARG A 281 -0.36 5.83 -10.03
N VAL A 282 -1.66 5.69 -10.18
CA VAL A 282 -2.28 4.57 -10.87
C VAL A 282 -2.73 5.03 -12.25
N ILE A 283 -2.08 4.53 -13.29
CA ILE A 283 -2.48 4.84 -14.67
C ILE A 283 -3.76 4.08 -14.99
N ILE A 284 -4.80 4.79 -15.36
CA ILE A 284 -6.12 4.26 -15.65
C ILE A 284 -6.51 4.63 -17.09
N PRO A 285 -6.54 3.65 -18.01
CA PRO A 285 -6.66 3.93 -19.44
C PRO A 285 -8.08 4.23 -19.92
N SER A 286 -9.11 4.05 -19.10
CA SER A 286 -10.50 4.33 -19.50
C SER A 286 -11.38 4.77 -18.35
N ARG A 287 -12.48 5.45 -18.70
CA ARG A 287 -13.51 5.88 -17.73
C ARG A 287 -14.15 4.70 -17.00
N LEU A 288 -14.44 3.62 -17.72
CA LEU A 288 -15.00 2.40 -17.12
C LEU A 288 -14.11 1.85 -16.01
N LEU A 289 -12.80 1.81 -16.25
CA LEU A 289 -11.82 1.40 -15.26
C LEU A 289 -11.72 2.39 -14.10
N ALA A 290 -11.77 3.69 -14.38
CA ALA A 290 -11.68 4.72 -13.37
C ALA A 290 -12.86 4.63 -12.38
N ASP A 291 -14.07 4.47 -12.89
CA ASP A 291 -15.29 4.33 -12.07
C ASP A 291 -15.32 3.03 -11.26
N ALA A 292 -14.73 1.94 -11.78
CA ALA A 292 -14.56 0.68 -11.04
C ALA A 292 -13.43 0.75 -10.02
N TRP A 293 -12.40 1.57 -10.27
CA TRP A 293 -11.23 1.71 -9.41
C TRP A 293 -11.46 2.64 -8.22
N GLY A 294 -12.13 3.78 -8.42
CA GLY A 294 -12.25 4.78 -7.37
C GLY A 294 -13.35 5.81 -7.63
N LYS A 295 -13.20 6.97 -7.01
CA LYS A 295 -14.12 8.10 -7.16
C LYS A 295 -13.49 9.20 -8.01
N ALA A 296 -14.29 9.88 -8.83
CA ALA A 296 -13.84 11.05 -9.55
C ALA A 296 -13.48 12.17 -8.57
N GLY A 297 -12.29 12.74 -8.73
CA GLY A 297 -11.85 13.91 -7.98
C GLY A 297 -12.67 15.15 -8.36
N VAL A 298 -12.93 15.99 -7.38
CA VAL A 298 -13.58 17.29 -7.59
C VAL A 298 -12.46 18.33 -7.68
N SER A 299 -12.26 18.91 -8.89
CA SER A 299 -11.23 19.93 -9.08
C SER A 299 -11.49 21.16 -8.23
N GLN A 300 -10.45 21.63 -7.53
CA GLN A 300 -10.53 22.84 -6.70
C GLN A 300 -10.82 24.13 -7.52
N SER A 301 -10.68 24.08 -8.84
CA SER A 301 -11.02 25.23 -9.69
C SER A 301 -12.52 25.55 -9.70
N SER A 302 -13.39 24.62 -9.30
CA SER A 302 -14.83 24.87 -9.10
C SER A 302 -15.18 25.35 -7.70
N MET A 303 -14.23 25.33 -6.76
CA MET A 303 -14.37 25.90 -5.42
C MET A 303 -13.76 27.29 -5.34
N THR A 304 -14.10 28.14 -6.31
CA THR A 304 -13.60 29.52 -6.34
C THR A 304 -14.12 30.34 -5.17
N ALA A 305 -13.18 31.04 -4.52
CA ALA A 305 -13.32 32.33 -3.82
C ALA A 305 -14.17 32.43 -2.56
N SER A 306 -15.00 31.47 -2.17
CA SER A 306 -15.78 31.60 -0.93
C SER A 306 -15.24 30.84 0.28
N ALA A 307 -14.27 29.95 0.10
CA ALA A 307 -13.71 29.11 1.18
C ALA A 307 -12.46 29.71 1.87
N ARG A 308 -12.16 30.99 1.64
CA ARG A 308 -11.19 31.75 2.47
C ARG A 308 -11.84 32.41 3.68
N SER A 309 -13.03 31.97 4.07
CA SER A 309 -13.61 32.42 5.32
C SER A 309 -13.05 31.60 6.48
N ARG A 310 -12.50 32.33 7.42
CA ARG A 310 -11.89 31.91 8.69
C ARG A 310 -12.87 31.17 9.59
N ASP A 311 -13.13 29.89 9.33
CA ASP A 311 -13.84 29.08 10.29
C ASP A 311 -12.83 28.32 11.16
N GLN A 312 -12.85 28.58 12.47
CA GLN A 312 -11.99 27.90 13.46
C GLN A 312 -12.35 26.42 13.62
N SER A 313 -13.51 25.97 13.13
CA SER A 313 -13.98 24.58 13.24
C SER A 313 -13.19 23.61 12.36
N ASP A 314 -12.52 24.05 11.29
CA ASP A 314 -11.87 23.22 10.28
C ASP A 314 -10.34 23.03 10.48
N ARG A 315 -9.83 23.37 11.68
CA ARG A 315 -8.39 23.29 11.97
C ARG A 315 -7.95 21.92 12.47
N LYS A 316 -8.85 21.12 13.00
CA LYS A 316 -8.63 19.75 13.44
C LYS A 316 -9.43 18.82 12.54
N TRP A 317 -8.80 17.80 12.04
CA TRP A 317 -9.46 16.80 11.21
C TRP A 317 -8.85 15.43 11.45
N MET A 318 -9.58 14.41 11.06
CA MET A 318 -9.12 13.03 11.06
C MET A 318 -9.20 12.46 9.65
N PHE A 319 -8.30 11.55 9.34
CA PHE A 319 -8.34 10.71 8.14
C PHE A 319 -7.70 9.37 8.44
N ALA A 320 -7.94 8.39 7.60
CA ALA A 320 -7.35 7.06 7.76
C ALA A 320 -6.48 6.70 6.56
N VAL A 321 -5.37 6.02 6.83
CA VAL A 321 -4.50 5.40 5.83
C VAL A 321 -4.28 3.95 6.26
N ASP A 322 -4.63 3.01 5.40
CA ASP A 322 -4.48 1.57 5.66
C ASP A 322 -5.07 1.11 7.01
N GLY A 323 -6.26 1.60 7.34
CA GLY A 323 -6.95 1.28 8.59
C GLY A 323 -6.39 1.96 9.84
N VAL A 324 -5.33 2.76 9.73
CA VAL A 324 -4.80 3.57 10.83
C VAL A 324 -5.38 4.97 10.75
N GLU A 325 -6.04 5.40 11.82
CA GLU A 325 -6.52 6.78 11.95
C GLU A 325 -5.39 7.74 12.30
N PHE A 326 -5.42 8.91 11.68
CA PHE A 326 -4.51 10.03 11.93
C PHE A 326 -5.31 11.24 12.39
N ALA A 327 -5.02 11.73 13.57
CA ALA A 327 -5.51 13.01 14.04
C ALA A 327 -4.55 14.11 13.60
N CYS A 328 -5.09 15.16 13.04
CA CYS A 328 -4.33 16.26 12.47
C CYS A 328 -4.80 17.62 12.94
N ARG A 329 -3.87 18.57 12.95
CA ARG A 329 -4.16 19.95 13.21
C ARG A 329 -3.30 20.86 12.32
N ARG A 330 -3.94 21.76 11.58
CA ARG A 330 -3.21 22.82 10.84
C ARG A 330 -2.95 24.04 11.72
N PRO A 331 -1.85 24.76 11.51
CA PRO A 331 -1.59 26.03 12.20
C PRO A 331 -2.56 27.13 11.70
N LEU A 332 -2.59 28.24 12.42
CA LEU A 332 -3.37 29.44 12.03
C LEU A 332 -2.95 29.98 10.66
N GLU A 333 -1.65 30.10 10.47
CA GLU A 333 -1.03 30.53 9.23
C GLU A 333 -0.02 29.50 8.76
N PHE A 334 0.07 29.29 7.46
CA PHE A 334 1.04 28.39 6.85
C PHE A 334 1.41 28.82 5.43
N SER A 335 2.51 28.29 4.94
CA SER A 335 2.96 28.40 3.56
C SER A 335 3.31 26.99 3.04
N ASP A 336 3.69 26.89 1.78
CA ASP A 336 4.21 25.66 1.20
C ASP A 336 5.52 25.15 1.87
N GLU A 337 6.21 26.02 2.61
CA GLU A 337 7.42 25.71 3.39
C GLU A 337 7.12 25.32 4.86
N SER A 338 5.84 25.25 5.25
CA SER A 338 5.45 24.79 6.58
C SER A 338 5.79 23.31 6.76
N ARG A 339 6.40 22.97 7.90
CA ARG A 339 6.78 21.57 8.20
C ARG A 339 5.66 20.84 8.93
N ILE A 340 5.80 19.51 8.95
CA ILE A 340 4.93 18.63 9.71
C ILE A 340 5.69 18.13 10.94
N ALA A 341 5.07 18.19 12.11
CA ALA A 341 5.52 17.53 13.33
C ALA A 341 4.64 16.30 13.60
N VAL A 342 5.25 15.13 13.60
CA VAL A 342 4.62 13.86 13.90
C VAL A 342 4.72 13.59 15.40
N LEU A 343 3.59 13.37 16.05
CA LEU A 343 3.49 13.18 17.48
C LEU A 343 3.01 11.76 17.79
N PHE A 344 3.82 10.98 18.48
CA PHE A 344 3.51 9.58 18.83
C PHE A 344 3.13 9.45 20.29
N GLY A 345 1.92 8.98 20.55
CA GLY A 345 1.40 8.76 21.91
C GLY A 345 1.99 7.53 22.60
N GLY A 346 1.73 7.40 23.89
CA GLY A 346 2.02 6.19 24.65
C GLY A 346 1.21 4.98 24.14
N ARG A 347 1.53 3.79 24.64
CA ARG A 347 0.85 2.56 24.22
C ARG A 347 -0.67 2.68 24.36
N GLY A 348 -1.40 2.39 23.27
CA GLY A 348 -2.86 2.42 23.22
C GLY A 348 -3.47 3.84 23.21
N TRP A 349 -2.67 4.88 22.97
CA TRP A 349 -3.22 6.22 22.78
C TRP A 349 -3.69 6.41 21.33
N SER A 350 -4.85 7.04 21.18
CA SER A 350 -5.26 7.56 19.87
C SER A 350 -4.45 8.80 19.50
N GLY A 351 -4.44 9.12 18.20
CA GLY A 351 -3.82 10.36 17.72
C GLY A 351 -4.44 11.60 18.35
N GLU A 352 -5.76 11.63 18.51
CA GLU A 352 -6.48 12.74 19.14
C GLU A 352 -6.07 12.92 20.61
N LYS A 353 -6.04 11.81 21.39
CA LYS A 353 -5.54 11.84 22.78
C LYS A 353 -4.11 12.37 22.85
N THR A 354 -3.26 11.99 21.91
CA THR A 354 -1.86 12.42 21.86
C THR A 354 -1.74 13.92 21.61
N LEU A 355 -2.46 14.47 20.61
CA LEU A 355 -2.48 15.90 20.34
C LEU A 355 -2.94 16.70 21.56
N HIS A 356 -3.99 16.22 22.23
CA HIS A 356 -4.52 16.86 23.43
C HIS A 356 -3.53 16.81 24.60
N ALA A 357 -2.95 15.64 24.88
CA ALA A 357 -2.06 15.44 26.02
C ALA A 357 -0.73 16.20 25.90
N PHE A 358 -0.19 16.35 24.68
CA PHE A 358 1.04 17.11 24.45
C PHE A 358 0.80 18.62 24.51
N GLY A 359 -0.37 19.10 24.06
CA GLY A 359 -0.77 20.50 24.15
C GLY A 359 0.11 21.46 23.35
N PHE A 360 0.63 21.03 22.21
CA PHE A 360 1.54 21.81 21.36
C PHE A 360 0.84 22.80 20.42
N ASP A 361 -0.45 23.04 20.61
CA ASP A 361 -1.29 23.87 19.73
C ASP A 361 -0.72 25.28 19.53
N GLY A 362 -0.37 25.97 20.62
CA GLY A 362 0.18 27.34 20.57
C GLY A 362 1.56 27.40 19.91
N MET A 363 2.42 26.42 20.21
CA MET A 363 3.74 26.30 19.58
C MET A 363 3.59 26.05 18.08
N ALA A 364 2.68 25.19 17.68
CA ALA A 364 2.43 24.87 16.28
C ALA A 364 1.91 26.10 15.50
N ASP A 365 1.04 26.91 16.10
CA ASP A 365 0.54 28.16 15.51
C ASP A 365 1.66 29.17 15.31
N THR A 366 2.47 29.41 16.35
CA THR A 366 3.59 30.37 16.29
C THR A 366 4.64 29.94 15.26
N ASN A 367 4.88 28.65 15.09
CA ASN A 367 5.96 28.11 14.25
C ASN A 367 5.46 27.57 12.90
N ARG A 368 4.17 27.76 12.57
CA ARG A 368 3.55 27.31 11.32
C ARG A 368 3.71 25.81 11.07
N LEU A 369 3.58 25.00 12.14
CA LEU A 369 3.72 23.54 12.07
C LEU A 369 2.36 22.85 11.96
N PHE A 370 2.25 21.92 11.02
CA PHE A 370 1.18 20.96 11.02
C PHE A 370 1.48 19.89 12.06
N LEU A 371 0.49 19.53 12.88
CA LEU A 371 0.60 18.40 13.82
C LEU A 371 -0.12 17.21 13.23
N VAL A 372 0.53 16.06 13.23
CA VAL A 372 -0.01 14.78 12.75
C VAL A 372 0.27 13.71 13.79
N SER A 373 -0.74 12.94 14.19
CA SER A 373 -0.58 11.90 15.20
C SER A 373 -1.31 10.62 14.79
N PRO A 374 -0.59 9.50 14.59
CA PRO A 374 -1.20 8.21 14.29
C PRO A 374 -1.84 7.56 15.52
N SER A 375 -2.93 6.83 15.31
CA SER A 375 -3.57 5.94 16.30
C SER A 375 -3.03 4.51 16.14
N PHE A 376 -1.73 4.32 16.24
CA PHE A 376 -1.13 2.99 16.17
C PHE A 376 -1.51 2.14 17.38
N SER A 377 -2.07 0.95 17.18
CA SER A 377 -2.57 0.12 18.28
C SER A 377 -2.25 -1.37 18.16
N VAL A 378 -1.87 -1.87 16.99
CA VAL A 378 -1.77 -3.32 16.74
C VAL A 378 -0.32 -3.75 16.50
N GLY A 379 0.07 -4.87 17.07
CA GLY A 379 1.37 -5.50 16.85
C GLY A 379 2.57 -4.68 17.36
N GLU A 380 3.70 -4.85 16.71
CA GLU A 380 4.95 -4.13 16.98
C GLU A 380 5.02 -2.83 16.14
N TYR A 381 3.97 -2.00 16.18
CA TYR A 381 3.85 -0.78 15.38
C TYR A 381 5.01 0.23 15.55
N TRP A 382 5.78 0.12 16.63
CA TRP A 382 6.99 0.93 16.85
C TRP A 382 8.16 0.51 15.93
N ARG A 383 8.07 -0.64 15.27
CA ARG A 383 9.02 -1.09 14.24
C ARG A 383 8.51 -0.67 12.87
N PRO A 384 9.06 0.39 12.28
CA PRO A 384 8.55 0.94 11.02
C PRO A 384 8.65 -0.02 9.83
N GLU A 385 9.60 -0.95 9.86
CA GLU A 385 9.82 -1.98 8.84
C GLU A 385 8.68 -3.00 8.76
N THR A 386 7.84 -3.13 9.79
CA THR A 386 6.68 -4.03 9.81
C THR A 386 5.43 -3.47 9.12
N GLY A 387 5.54 -2.27 8.52
CA GLY A 387 4.46 -1.62 7.77
C GLY A 387 4.09 -0.23 8.26
N SER A 388 4.18 0.05 9.56
CA SER A 388 3.77 1.33 10.15
C SER A 388 4.57 2.53 9.60
N GLY A 389 5.83 2.33 9.21
CA GLY A 389 6.65 3.36 8.58
C GLY A 389 6.15 3.78 7.20
N PHE A 390 5.69 2.82 6.40
CA PHE A 390 5.09 3.10 5.09
C PHE A 390 3.73 3.78 5.23
N ILE A 391 2.92 3.34 6.18
CA ILE A 391 1.63 3.97 6.50
C ILE A 391 1.85 5.44 6.90
N LEU A 392 2.85 5.72 7.74
CA LEU A 392 3.19 7.09 8.12
C LEU A 392 3.61 7.93 6.91
N ARG A 393 4.49 7.44 6.03
CA ARG A 393 4.89 8.17 4.82
C ARG A 393 3.68 8.55 3.97
N ARG A 394 2.78 7.62 3.74
CA ARG A 394 1.55 7.87 2.97
C ARG A 394 0.63 8.91 3.63
N ALA A 395 0.52 8.86 4.96
CA ALA A 395 -0.24 9.86 5.69
C ALA A 395 0.38 11.26 5.57
N LEU A 396 1.71 11.35 5.67
CA LEU A 396 2.43 12.61 5.48
C LEU A 396 2.24 13.18 4.07
N ASP A 397 2.28 12.32 3.06
CA ASP A 397 2.06 12.73 1.67
C ASP A 397 0.62 13.18 1.44
N SER A 398 -0.37 12.55 2.07
CA SER A 398 -1.77 13.01 2.03
C SER A 398 -1.93 14.41 2.64
N VAL A 399 -1.26 14.69 3.78
CA VAL A 399 -1.25 16.05 4.38
C VAL A 399 -0.55 17.06 3.48
N ARG A 400 0.62 16.71 2.92
CA ARG A 400 1.36 17.59 2.00
C ARG A 400 0.52 17.95 0.78
N ARG A 401 -0.12 16.99 0.14
CA ARG A 401 -1.00 17.20 -1.01
C ARG A 401 -2.19 18.09 -0.66
N ARG A 402 -2.87 17.77 0.43
CA ARG A 402 -4.06 18.53 0.87
C ARG A 402 -3.79 20.01 1.04
N TYR A 403 -2.60 20.38 1.47
CA TYR A 403 -2.24 21.76 1.79
C TYR A 403 -1.17 22.38 0.89
N GLY A 404 -0.74 21.66 -0.15
CA GLY A 404 0.28 22.15 -1.09
C GLY A 404 1.66 22.33 -0.45
N LEU A 405 2.02 21.49 0.54
CA LEU A 405 3.29 21.62 1.26
C LEU A 405 4.43 21.00 0.46
N LYS A 406 5.60 21.64 0.49
CA LYS A 406 6.85 21.05 -0.02
C LYS A 406 7.22 19.80 0.75
N ASN A 407 7.91 18.87 0.09
CA ASN A 407 8.44 17.66 0.74
C ASN A 407 9.68 18.00 1.60
N LEU A 408 9.46 18.73 2.69
CA LEU A 408 10.50 19.05 3.67
C LEU A 408 10.61 17.94 4.72
N PRO A 409 11.82 17.72 5.29
CA PRO A 409 12.00 16.78 6.40
C PRO A 409 11.08 17.12 7.58
N VAL A 410 10.44 16.09 8.15
CA VAL A 410 9.50 16.25 9.26
C VAL A 410 10.20 16.37 10.61
N LEU A 411 9.46 16.81 11.61
CA LEU A 411 9.84 16.73 13.02
C LEU A 411 9.12 15.56 13.67
N MET A 412 9.72 14.90 14.66
CA MET A 412 9.09 13.81 15.38
C MET A 412 9.23 13.99 16.89
N TYR A 413 8.20 13.65 17.65
CA TYR A 413 8.29 13.56 19.11
C TYR A 413 7.37 12.44 19.63
N GLY A 414 7.81 11.71 20.65
CA GLY A 414 7.02 10.63 21.21
C GLY A 414 7.25 10.36 22.69
N TYR A 415 6.22 9.77 23.32
CA TYR A 415 6.23 9.36 24.71
C TYR A 415 6.11 7.85 24.85
N SER A 416 6.94 7.23 25.70
CA SER A 416 6.90 5.79 26.00
C SER A 416 7.01 4.94 24.74
N ALA A 417 6.02 4.11 24.38
CA ALA A 417 5.98 3.40 23.10
C ALA A 417 6.05 4.34 21.89
N GLY A 418 5.47 5.54 21.99
CA GLY A 418 5.63 6.59 20.97
C GLY A 418 7.05 7.15 20.92
N GLY A 419 7.79 7.14 22.02
CA GLY A 419 9.22 7.45 22.03
C GLY A 419 10.03 6.42 21.21
N GLN A 420 9.67 5.15 21.31
CA GLN A 420 10.23 4.08 20.46
C GLN A 420 9.91 4.35 18.97
N CYS A 421 8.66 4.75 18.66
CA CYS A 421 8.31 5.16 17.30
C CYS A 421 9.22 6.31 16.84
N ALA A 422 9.31 7.42 17.58
CA ALA A 422 10.12 8.58 17.17
C ALA A 422 11.59 8.18 16.90
N ALA A 423 12.18 7.35 17.76
CA ALA A 423 13.56 6.88 17.62
C ALA A 423 13.75 5.95 16.41
N LEU A 424 12.93 4.90 16.27
CA LEU A 424 13.09 3.90 15.21
C LEU A 424 12.65 4.44 13.85
N PHE A 425 11.58 5.25 13.79
CA PHE A 425 11.15 5.89 12.55
C PHE A 425 12.16 6.93 12.06
N SER A 426 12.87 7.64 12.95
CA SER A 426 13.93 8.56 12.53
C SER A 426 15.09 7.84 11.83
N ALA A 427 15.42 6.62 12.24
CA ALA A 427 16.41 5.78 11.59
C ALA A 427 15.91 5.19 10.25
N PHE A 428 14.66 4.74 10.22
CA PHE A 428 14.00 4.20 9.03
C PHE A 428 13.80 5.26 7.92
N MET A 429 13.42 6.49 8.32
CA MET A 429 13.18 7.62 7.42
C MET A 429 14.43 8.52 7.32
N LYS A 430 15.60 7.91 7.16
CA LYS A 430 16.90 8.61 7.11
C LYS A 430 16.90 9.68 6.03
N GLY A 431 17.21 10.93 6.42
CA GLY A 431 17.17 12.08 5.52
C GLY A 431 15.80 12.78 5.42
N GLU A 432 14.71 12.14 5.85
CA GLU A 432 13.36 12.69 5.85
C GLU A 432 12.96 13.31 7.21
N VAL A 433 13.82 13.21 8.23
CA VAL A 433 13.58 13.73 9.58
C VAL A 433 14.58 14.85 9.89
N ALA A 434 14.09 16.04 10.18
CA ALA A 434 14.93 17.20 10.51
C ALA A 434 15.45 17.16 11.94
N ALA A 435 14.60 16.76 12.89
CA ALA A 435 14.94 16.54 14.30
C ALA A 435 13.87 15.65 14.93
N TRP A 436 14.24 14.95 15.99
CA TRP A 436 13.30 14.11 16.73
C TRP A 436 13.49 14.19 18.24
N GLY A 437 12.52 13.71 18.99
CA GLY A 437 12.62 13.63 20.44
C GLY A 437 11.84 12.46 21.01
N ALA A 438 12.30 11.92 22.15
CA ALA A 438 11.67 10.81 22.85
C ALA A 438 11.69 11.05 24.36
N HIS A 439 10.54 10.82 25.03
CA HIS A 439 10.43 10.82 26.47
C HIS A 439 10.11 9.41 27.00
N GLY A 440 10.88 8.93 27.99
CA GLY A 440 10.67 7.64 28.64
C GLY A 440 10.74 6.46 27.67
N CYS A 441 11.64 6.51 26.71
CA CYS A 441 11.80 5.50 25.65
C CYS A 441 12.60 4.29 26.16
N GLY A 442 12.11 3.08 25.87
CA GLY A 442 12.79 1.83 26.29
C GLY A 442 13.53 1.12 25.15
N VAL A 443 13.41 1.59 23.89
CA VAL A 443 14.06 0.96 22.74
C VAL A 443 14.58 2.02 21.78
N TYR A 444 15.83 1.90 21.39
CA TYR A 444 16.49 2.77 20.42
C TYR A 444 17.12 1.92 19.30
N PRO A 445 17.35 2.49 18.11
CA PRO A 445 18.19 1.84 17.10
C PRO A 445 19.64 1.76 17.58
N ASP A 446 20.43 0.87 16.99
CA ASP A 446 21.87 0.86 17.24
C ASP A 446 22.44 2.25 16.92
N ALA A 447 23.40 2.70 17.75
CA ALA A 447 23.94 4.06 17.66
C ALA A 447 24.55 4.37 16.28
N ASP A 448 25.14 3.38 15.62
CA ASP A 448 25.73 3.48 14.28
C ASP A 448 24.68 3.53 13.16
N LEU A 449 23.49 2.94 13.39
CA LEU A 449 22.36 2.94 12.47
C LEU A 449 21.41 4.11 12.70
N ALA A 450 21.56 4.82 13.82
CA ALA A 450 20.73 5.95 14.17
C ALA A 450 20.80 7.08 13.13
N SER A 451 19.69 7.80 12.97
CA SER A 451 19.65 8.98 12.11
C SER A 451 20.70 10.03 12.53
N HIS A 452 21.31 10.70 11.58
CA HIS A 452 22.19 11.86 11.86
C HIS A 452 21.43 13.09 12.33
N SER A 453 20.09 13.06 12.31
CA SER A 453 19.24 14.16 12.76
C SER A 453 19.45 14.42 14.27
N PRO A 454 19.45 15.69 14.70
CA PRO A 454 19.50 16.05 16.11
C PRO A 454 18.39 15.40 16.92
N ALA A 455 18.72 14.94 18.13
CA ALA A 455 17.80 14.24 19.01
C ALA A 455 17.65 14.93 20.37
N LEU A 456 16.42 14.92 20.89
CA LEU A 456 16.09 15.26 22.29
C LEU A 456 15.69 13.97 23.01
N ILE A 457 16.43 13.59 24.02
CA ILE A 457 16.13 12.44 24.88
C ILE A 457 15.81 12.93 26.28
N THR A 458 14.63 12.58 26.78
CA THR A 458 14.22 12.94 28.14
C THR A 458 13.65 11.71 28.85
N CYS A 459 13.84 11.62 30.17
CA CYS A 459 13.33 10.51 30.97
C CYS A 459 13.15 10.91 32.42
N GLY A 460 12.22 10.26 33.12
CA GLY A 460 12.13 10.32 34.57
C GLY A 460 13.25 9.51 35.21
N GLU A 461 13.93 10.08 36.22
CA GLU A 461 15.04 9.41 36.95
C GLU A 461 14.56 8.24 37.81
N GLU A 462 13.31 8.30 38.29
CA GLU A 462 12.67 7.22 39.05
C GLU A 462 12.20 6.05 38.14
N ASP A 463 12.11 6.25 36.81
CA ASP A 463 11.95 5.18 35.80
C ASP A 463 13.33 4.57 35.48
N SER A 464 13.96 3.99 36.50
CA SER A 464 15.39 3.66 36.54
C SER A 464 15.87 2.81 35.34
N GLU A 465 15.06 1.85 34.89
CA GLU A 465 15.40 1.00 33.74
C GLU A 465 15.46 1.81 32.43
N ARG A 466 14.40 2.60 32.14
CA ARG A 466 14.37 3.43 30.92
C ARG A 466 15.34 4.59 31.02
N PHE A 467 15.55 5.15 32.19
CA PHE A 467 16.53 6.20 32.40
C PHE A 467 17.94 5.73 32.04
N ALA A 468 18.33 4.53 32.49
CA ALA A 468 19.63 3.93 32.13
C ALA A 468 19.75 3.72 30.60
N ILE A 469 18.68 3.19 29.94
CA ILE A 469 18.64 2.99 28.50
C ILE A 469 18.77 4.33 27.74
N CYS A 470 17.99 5.34 28.13
CA CYS A 470 18.01 6.68 27.52
C CYS A 470 19.38 7.35 27.63
N ARG A 471 19.97 7.31 28.83
CA ARG A 471 21.30 7.88 29.13
C ARG A 471 22.39 7.16 28.33
N GLN A 472 22.38 5.83 28.30
CA GLN A 472 23.35 5.02 27.56
C GLN A 472 23.27 5.30 26.06
N PHE A 473 22.07 5.39 25.48
CA PHE A 473 21.90 5.74 24.08
C PHE A 473 22.44 7.14 23.78
N ALA A 474 22.09 8.13 24.61
CA ALA A 474 22.58 9.51 24.44
C ALA A 474 24.12 9.56 24.43
N TYR A 475 24.77 8.89 25.37
CA TYR A 475 26.23 8.86 25.48
C TYR A 475 26.87 8.21 24.26
N ARG A 476 26.49 6.98 23.90
CA ARG A 476 27.02 6.29 22.73
C ARG A 476 26.83 7.09 21.43
N ARG A 477 25.67 7.72 21.32
CA ARG A 477 25.36 8.51 20.13
C ARG A 477 26.21 9.79 20.02
N ARG A 478 26.54 10.43 21.15
CA ARG A 478 27.45 11.58 21.20
C ARG A 478 28.89 11.16 20.92
N GLU A 479 29.34 10.01 21.43
CA GLU A 479 30.67 9.43 21.12
C GLU A 479 30.84 9.23 19.61
N SER A 480 29.80 8.72 18.90
CA SER A 480 29.81 8.57 17.44
C SER A 480 29.54 9.88 16.67
N GLY A 481 29.51 11.03 17.33
CA GLY A 481 29.41 12.34 16.71
C GLY A 481 28.00 12.88 16.52
N GLY A 482 26.99 12.21 17.07
CA GLY A 482 25.61 12.67 17.01
C GLY A 482 25.31 13.84 17.96
N ASN A 483 24.42 14.71 17.53
CA ASN A 483 23.93 15.83 18.33
C ASN A 483 22.73 15.38 19.17
N VAL A 484 22.93 15.02 20.42
CA VAL A 484 21.88 14.57 21.33
C VAL A 484 21.84 15.46 22.56
N LEU A 485 20.67 16.08 22.81
CA LEU A 485 20.36 16.74 24.05
C LEU A 485 19.68 15.74 24.99
N PHE A 486 20.25 15.55 26.18
CA PHE A 486 19.71 14.67 27.22
C PHE A 486 19.28 15.46 28.45
N LYS A 487 18.15 15.09 29.07
CA LYS A 487 17.69 15.67 30.32
C LYS A 487 16.92 14.64 31.15
N GLY A 488 17.36 14.43 32.39
CA GLY A 488 16.63 13.73 33.45
C GLY A 488 15.66 14.65 34.17
N TYR A 489 14.59 14.08 34.70
CA TYR A 489 13.61 14.78 35.54
C TYR A 489 13.30 13.91 36.79
N GLY A 490 13.19 14.52 37.96
CA GLY A 490 12.85 13.84 39.20
C GLY A 490 11.40 13.32 39.20
N CYS A 491 11.10 12.37 38.38
CA CYS A 491 9.77 11.75 38.26
C CYS A 491 9.86 10.30 37.75
N GLY A 492 8.74 9.54 37.85
CA GLY A 492 8.61 8.20 37.30
C GLY A 492 8.26 8.19 35.80
N HIS A 493 7.68 7.05 35.35
CA HIS A 493 7.29 6.85 33.95
C HIS A 493 5.99 7.61 33.59
N HIS A 494 6.04 8.91 33.52
CA HIS A 494 4.92 9.75 33.08
C HIS A 494 5.41 11.04 32.41
N LEU A 495 4.60 11.59 31.52
CA LEU A 495 4.84 12.90 30.94
C LEU A 495 4.72 13.97 32.03
N ASN A 496 5.74 14.78 32.16
CA ASN A 496 5.68 15.98 32.98
C ASN A 496 5.71 17.26 32.12
N ARG A 497 5.29 18.39 32.72
CA ARG A 497 5.18 19.66 32.02
C ARG A 497 6.53 20.17 31.54
N ASP A 498 7.58 20.03 32.35
CA ASP A 498 8.91 20.54 32.02
C ASP A 498 9.52 19.80 30.81
N ALA A 499 9.28 18.48 30.71
CA ALA A 499 9.68 17.69 29.53
C ALA A 499 8.93 18.10 28.28
N LEU A 500 7.62 18.41 28.39
CA LEU A 500 6.82 18.91 27.25
C LEU A 500 7.23 20.32 26.84
N ASP A 501 7.54 21.21 27.80
CA ASP A 501 8.02 22.55 27.52
C ASP A 501 9.37 22.52 26.76
N LEU A 502 10.29 21.65 27.19
CA LEU A 502 11.57 21.45 26.48
C LEU A 502 11.35 20.83 25.08
N ALA A 503 10.45 19.86 24.93
CA ALA A 503 10.10 19.28 23.65
C ALA A 503 9.45 20.30 22.71
N SER A 504 8.58 21.15 23.23
CA SER A 504 7.97 22.26 22.49
C SER A 504 9.04 23.24 21.97
N ALA A 505 9.98 23.67 22.82
CA ALA A 505 11.09 24.52 22.42
C ALA A 505 12.03 23.84 21.40
N TRP A 506 12.23 22.53 21.55
CA TRP A 506 12.98 21.71 20.61
C TRP A 506 12.35 21.71 19.22
N LEU A 507 11.07 21.33 19.11
CA LEU A 507 10.34 21.32 17.84
C LEU A 507 10.29 22.74 17.20
N ALA A 508 10.08 23.77 18.00
CA ALA A 508 10.10 25.15 17.53
C ALA A 508 11.45 25.56 16.94
N ALA A 509 12.57 25.17 17.56
CA ALA A 509 13.90 25.48 17.06
C ALA A 509 14.19 24.88 15.68
N PHE A 510 13.59 23.74 15.35
CA PHE A 510 13.78 23.04 14.08
C PHE A 510 12.62 23.21 13.08
N SER A 511 11.67 24.08 13.36
CA SER A 511 10.52 24.33 12.48
C SER A 511 10.90 24.99 11.14
N GLY A 512 11.98 25.76 11.12
CA GLY A 512 12.56 26.37 9.94
C GLY A 512 13.82 25.67 9.44
N ARG A 513 14.84 26.45 9.09
CA ARG A 513 16.17 25.88 8.76
C ARG A 513 16.79 25.25 10.00
N THR A 514 17.56 24.18 9.81
CA THR A 514 18.31 23.55 10.91
C THR A 514 19.22 24.59 11.58
N PRO A 515 19.04 24.86 12.88
CA PRO A 515 19.83 25.85 13.57
C PRO A 515 21.25 25.36 13.85
N SER A 516 22.19 26.26 13.96
CA SER A 516 23.51 25.95 14.53
C SER A 516 23.45 25.84 16.04
N VAL A 517 24.34 25.04 16.63
CA VAL A 517 24.48 24.97 18.09
C VAL A 517 24.99 26.30 18.62
N LYS A 518 24.28 26.92 19.55
CA LYS A 518 24.62 28.22 20.13
C LYS A 518 25.51 28.10 21.36
N ALA A 519 25.27 27.07 22.16
CA ALA A 519 26.00 26.80 23.39
C ALA A 519 26.07 25.30 23.66
N TRP A 520 26.93 24.90 24.58
CA TRP A 520 27.08 23.52 25.00
C TRP A 520 26.86 23.39 26.51
N GLY A 521 25.96 22.48 26.87
CA GLY A 521 25.71 22.12 28.26
C GLY A 521 26.51 20.86 28.63
N GLU A 522 26.92 20.79 29.88
CA GLU A 522 27.56 19.62 30.46
C GLU A 522 26.56 18.84 31.33
N ASP A 523 26.46 17.53 31.12
CA ASP A 523 25.39 16.69 31.69
C ASP A 523 25.41 16.66 33.23
N ASP A 524 26.57 16.41 33.84
CA ASP A 524 26.67 16.14 35.28
C ASP A 524 26.48 17.41 36.12
N THR A 525 27.00 18.53 35.65
CA THR A 525 26.90 19.81 36.40
C THR A 525 25.76 20.68 35.92
N GLN A 526 25.14 20.35 34.78
CA GLN A 526 24.13 21.18 34.10
C GLN A 526 24.59 22.64 33.85
N ARG A 527 25.88 22.85 33.66
CA ARG A 527 26.47 24.15 33.35
C ARG A 527 26.73 24.30 31.86
N VAL A 528 26.62 25.52 31.40
CA VAL A 528 27.07 25.89 30.05
C VAL A 528 28.57 26.19 30.11
N LEU A 529 29.33 25.44 29.34
CA LEU A 529 30.78 25.54 29.31
C LEU A 529 31.30 25.62 27.87
N PRO A 530 32.53 26.12 27.65
CA PRO A 530 33.20 25.98 26.36
C PRO A 530 33.29 24.49 25.96
N VAL A 531 32.99 24.15 24.72
CA VAL A 531 32.94 22.75 24.20
C VAL A 531 34.25 22.00 24.44
N SER A 532 35.37 22.67 24.47
CA SER A 532 36.70 22.10 24.75
C SER A 532 36.90 21.64 26.20
N ARG A 533 36.00 22.04 27.11
CA ARG A 533 36.02 21.64 28.52
C ARG A 533 34.98 20.60 28.89
N ILE A 534 34.27 20.04 27.91
CA ILE A 534 33.26 19.03 28.10
C ILE A 534 33.70 17.77 27.36
N ASP A 535 33.77 16.64 28.05
CA ASP A 535 34.01 15.35 27.41
C ASP A 535 32.85 15.03 26.47
N ARG A 536 33.16 14.36 25.35
CA ARG A 536 32.25 14.25 24.22
C ARG A 536 30.89 13.64 24.56
N GLU A 537 30.91 12.61 25.39
CA GLU A 537 29.71 11.89 25.84
C GLU A 537 28.78 12.73 26.73
N PHE A 538 29.29 13.81 27.37
CA PHE A 538 28.51 14.71 28.24
C PHE A 538 28.02 15.98 27.56
N ARG A 539 28.29 16.15 26.23
CA ARG A 539 27.95 17.38 25.49
C ARG A 539 26.48 17.45 25.11
N ASN A 540 25.77 18.42 25.65
CA ASN A 540 24.39 18.76 25.24
C ASN A 540 24.41 19.94 24.26
N PRO A 541 23.95 19.78 23.03
CA PRO A 541 23.84 20.89 22.07
C PRO A 541 22.63 21.75 22.40
N LEU A 542 22.85 23.03 22.69
CA LEU A 542 21.82 24.02 23.00
C LEU A 542 21.63 24.94 21.78
N TYR A 543 20.49 24.82 21.11
CA TYR A 543 20.22 25.47 19.83
C TYR A 543 19.53 26.84 19.97
N SER A 544 18.93 27.11 21.14
CA SER A 544 18.27 28.38 21.42
C SER A 544 18.39 28.76 22.91
N SER A 545 18.17 30.03 23.23
CA SER A 545 18.10 30.50 24.62
C SER A 545 16.96 29.84 25.41
N ASP A 546 15.85 29.54 24.76
CA ASP A 546 14.73 28.82 25.40
C ASP A 546 15.10 27.37 25.71
N ILE A 547 15.76 26.68 24.81
CA ILE A 547 16.28 25.32 25.06
C ILE A 547 17.29 25.36 26.22
N GLU A 548 18.21 26.33 26.23
CA GLU A 548 19.18 26.48 27.31
C GLU A 548 18.50 26.71 28.66
N ARG A 549 17.56 27.66 28.72
CA ARG A 549 16.80 27.98 29.93
C ARG A 549 16.01 26.76 30.47
N LEU A 550 15.32 26.04 29.59
CA LEU A 550 14.50 24.88 29.97
C LEU A 550 15.37 23.67 30.32
N TRP A 551 16.53 23.52 29.69
CA TRP A 551 17.47 22.46 30.02
C TRP A 551 18.12 22.67 31.41
N LYS A 552 18.39 23.90 31.82
CA LYS A 552 18.91 24.25 33.14
C LYS A 552 17.87 24.17 34.28
N ARG A 553 16.59 24.21 33.96
CA ARG A 553 15.48 24.14 34.91
C ARG A 553 15.25 22.68 35.40
#